data_e52b48f292bd3cfb2a1be469232f6d30
#
_entry.id   e52b48f292bd3cfb2a1be469232f6d30
#
_cell.length_a   1.000
_cell.length_b   1.000
_cell.length_c   1.000
_cell.angle_alpha   90.00
_cell.angle_beta   90.00
_cell.angle_gamma   90.00
#
_symmetry.space_group_name_H-M   'P 1'
#
loop_
_entity.id
_entity.type
_entity.pdbx_description
1 polymer ?
#
loop_
_entity_poly.entity_id
_entity_poly.type
_entity_poly.pdbx_seq_one_letter_code
_entity_poly.pdbx_strand_id
1 'polypeptide(L)'
;MKSLKKLLLLTLIIIIITSFFYLVGLALPSPKMNHSNEITIYGNKDRAIQQIHYENEGKYLTIDEINKDFIYAFIASEDDNFNNHFGFSLKGISRAMINNILTSTNSGGSTITQQLARSLYYDNDKTILRKIKEAFMTIRIETHYSKDEIIEEYLNNIFLGHNVYGIEEASNYYFSKSNKDLTLNEVCLIVGIANAPNLN
;
A
#
# COMPACT_ATOMS: atom_id res chain seq x y z
N MET A 1 -32.34 -9.52 25.61
CA MET A 1 -32.40 -10.62 24.64
C MET A 1 -32.53 -10.16 23.17
N LYS A 2 -33.49 -9.30 22.79
CA LYS A 2 -33.64 -8.83 21.38
C LYS A 2 -32.41 -8.09 20.83
N SER A 3 -31.73 -7.27 21.63
CA SER A 3 -30.51 -6.53 21.24
C SER A 3 -29.33 -7.48 21.00
N LEU A 4 -29.13 -8.48 21.87
CA LEU A 4 -28.06 -9.48 21.70
C LEU A 4 -28.26 -10.32 20.44
N LYS A 5 -29.51 -10.73 20.15
CA LYS A 5 -29.82 -11.47 18.90
C LYS A 5 -29.55 -10.63 17.65
N LYS A 6 -29.86 -9.30 17.66
CA LYS A 6 -29.53 -8.40 16.55
C LYS A 6 -28.01 -8.25 16.38
N LEU A 7 -27.26 -8.13 17.46
CA LEU A 7 -25.80 -8.05 17.41
C LEU A 7 -25.21 -9.34 16.83
N LEU A 8 -25.65 -10.51 17.31
CA LEU A 8 -25.21 -11.81 16.78
C LEU A 8 -25.56 -12.01 15.31
N LEU A 9 -26.73 -11.54 14.86
CA LEU A 9 -27.10 -11.58 13.46
C LEU A 9 -26.19 -10.68 12.61
N LEU A 10 -25.90 -9.47 13.09
CA LEU A 10 -25.03 -8.53 12.39
C LEU A 10 -23.61 -9.09 12.27
N THR A 11 -23.05 -9.67 13.33
CA THR A 11 -21.70 -10.29 13.28
C THR A 11 -21.68 -11.48 12.33
N LEU A 12 -22.72 -12.30 12.29
CA LEU A 12 -22.84 -13.42 11.35
C LEU A 12 -22.86 -12.94 9.90
N ILE A 13 -23.63 -11.88 9.60
CA ILE A 13 -23.69 -11.28 8.26
C ILE A 13 -22.30 -10.76 7.85
N ILE A 14 -21.59 -10.07 8.73
CA ILE A 14 -20.23 -9.56 8.46
C ILE A 14 -19.29 -10.73 8.17
N ILE A 15 -19.33 -11.81 8.94
CA ILE A 15 -18.50 -13.00 8.72
C ILE A 15 -18.81 -13.65 7.36
N ILE A 16 -20.08 -13.76 6.99
CA ILE A 16 -20.48 -14.34 5.70
C ILE A 16 -19.96 -13.46 4.54
N ILE A 17 -20.12 -12.14 4.62
CA ILE A 17 -19.65 -11.21 3.61
C ILE A 17 -18.13 -11.26 3.48
N THR A 18 -17.39 -11.21 4.58
CA THR A 18 -15.92 -11.25 4.55
C THR A 18 -15.40 -12.58 4.02
N SER A 19 -16.03 -13.71 4.43
CA SER A 19 -15.69 -15.05 3.92
C SER A 19 -15.96 -15.16 2.41
N PHE A 20 -17.06 -14.60 1.92
CA PHE A 20 -17.39 -14.59 0.51
C PHE A 20 -16.33 -13.82 -0.29
N PHE A 21 -15.95 -12.61 0.12
CA PHE A 21 -14.91 -11.83 -0.56
C PHE A 21 -13.54 -12.52 -0.50
N TYR A 22 -13.22 -13.19 0.60
CA TYR A 22 -12.00 -13.98 0.72
C TYR A 22 -11.98 -15.15 -0.27
N LEU A 23 -13.05 -15.93 -0.36
CA LEU A 23 -13.16 -17.05 -1.30
C LEU A 23 -13.12 -16.59 -2.78
N VAL A 24 -13.77 -15.47 -3.08
CA VAL A 24 -13.69 -14.86 -4.42
C VAL A 24 -12.25 -14.39 -4.70
N GLY A 25 -11.57 -13.80 -3.72
CA GLY A 25 -10.16 -13.41 -3.83
C GLY A 25 -9.27 -14.60 -4.19
N LEU A 26 -9.44 -15.74 -3.51
CA LEU A 26 -8.70 -16.98 -3.80
C LEU A 26 -9.00 -17.59 -5.17
N ALA A 27 -10.24 -17.49 -5.64
CA ALA A 27 -10.66 -18.07 -6.91
C ALA A 27 -10.18 -17.28 -8.14
N LEU A 28 -9.85 -16.01 -7.96
CA LEU A 28 -9.35 -15.16 -9.03
C LEU A 28 -7.81 -15.31 -9.15
N PRO A 29 -7.24 -15.17 -10.36
CA PRO A 29 -5.78 -15.19 -10.51
C PRO A 29 -5.11 -14.10 -9.68
N SER A 30 -3.85 -14.32 -9.28
CA SER A 30 -3.08 -13.32 -8.52
C SER A 30 -3.12 -11.96 -9.22
N PRO A 31 -3.33 -10.86 -8.49
CA PRO A 31 -3.20 -9.54 -9.07
C PRO A 31 -1.74 -9.33 -9.51
N LYS A 32 -1.54 -8.78 -10.71
CA LYS A 32 -0.17 -8.51 -11.17
C LYS A 32 0.39 -7.34 -10.36
N MET A 33 1.48 -7.59 -9.66
CA MET A 33 2.36 -6.54 -9.17
C MET A 33 3.34 -6.27 -10.31
N ASN A 34 3.25 -5.08 -10.93
CA ASN A 34 4.08 -4.76 -12.09
C ASN A 34 5.48 -4.38 -11.62
N HIS A 35 6.42 -5.28 -11.83
CA HIS A 35 7.85 -5.00 -11.69
C HIS A 35 8.46 -4.46 -13.00
N SER A 36 7.63 -4.17 -14.02
CA SER A 36 8.15 -3.84 -15.34
C SER A 36 8.19 -2.32 -15.53
N ASN A 37 9.39 -1.81 -15.73
CA ASN A 37 9.70 -0.49 -16.27
C ASN A 37 9.26 -0.35 -17.75
N GLU A 38 8.21 -1.06 -18.15
CA GLU A 38 7.74 -1.12 -19.51
C GLU A 38 6.31 -0.59 -19.60
N ILE A 39 6.13 0.55 -20.28
CA ILE A 39 4.81 0.96 -20.74
C ILE A 39 4.58 0.40 -22.13
N THR A 40 3.60 -0.49 -22.26
CA THR A 40 3.14 -0.95 -23.57
C THR A 40 1.97 -0.09 -24.02
N ILE A 41 2.17 0.71 -25.06
CA ILE A 41 1.11 1.50 -25.68
C ILE A 41 0.33 0.58 -26.62
N TYR A 42 -0.97 0.42 -26.34
CA TYR A 42 -1.89 -0.34 -27.18
C TYR A 42 -2.66 0.58 -28.11
N GLY A 43 -2.76 0.23 -29.37
CA GLY A 43 -3.60 0.90 -30.34
C GLY A 43 -5.03 0.36 -30.37
N ASN A 44 -5.82 0.92 -31.27
CA ASN A 44 -7.16 0.43 -31.53
C ASN A 44 -7.08 -1.05 -31.99
N LYS A 45 -7.76 -1.97 -31.28
CA LYS A 45 -7.75 -3.45 -31.43
C LYS A 45 -6.66 -4.19 -30.62
N ASP A 46 -6.30 -3.68 -29.43
CA ASP A 46 -5.37 -4.33 -28.49
C ASP A 46 -4.02 -4.77 -29.12
N ARG A 47 -3.59 -4.12 -30.20
CA ARG A 47 -2.25 -4.32 -30.75
C ARG A 47 -1.28 -3.41 -30.01
N ALA A 48 -0.26 -4.00 -29.40
CA ALA A 48 0.88 -3.26 -28.89
C ALA A 48 1.53 -2.48 -30.05
N ILE A 49 1.54 -1.13 -29.92
CA ILE A 49 2.15 -0.25 -30.92
C ILE A 49 3.60 0.00 -30.56
N GLN A 50 3.88 0.21 -29.30
CA GLN A 50 5.20 0.56 -28.79
C GLN A 50 5.38 0.07 -27.35
N GLN A 51 6.55 -0.49 -27.06
CA GLN A 51 7.05 -0.67 -25.72
C GLN A 51 8.04 0.45 -25.42
N ILE A 52 7.79 1.23 -24.39
CA ILE A 52 8.70 2.26 -23.92
C ILE A 52 9.36 1.73 -22.66
N HIS A 53 10.67 1.52 -22.73
CA HIS A 53 11.49 1.30 -21.55
C HIS A 53 11.89 2.64 -20.97
N TYR A 54 11.61 2.86 -19.71
CA TYR A 54 12.11 4.04 -19.02
C TYR A 54 13.52 3.77 -18.49
N GLU A 55 14.52 4.37 -19.12
CA GLU A 55 15.93 4.24 -18.72
C GLU A 55 16.26 4.92 -17.37
N ASN A 56 15.34 5.72 -16.85
CA ASN A 56 15.55 6.51 -15.62
C ASN A 56 14.69 6.05 -14.42
N GLU A 57 14.24 4.81 -14.40
CA GLU A 57 13.46 4.33 -13.28
C GLU A 57 14.37 3.73 -12.23
N GLY A 58 14.07 4.08 -10.98
CA GLY A 58 14.79 3.59 -9.82
C GLY A 58 14.93 2.07 -9.86
N LYS A 59 16.10 1.57 -9.50
CA LYS A 59 16.37 0.14 -9.41
C LYS A 59 15.34 -0.51 -8.49
N TYR A 60 14.57 -1.50 -9.00
CA TYR A 60 13.74 -2.34 -8.16
C TYR A 60 14.63 -3.12 -7.18
N LEU A 61 14.26 -3.10 -5.92
CA LEU A 61 15.00 -3.75 -4.85
C LEU A 61 14.25 -4.99 -4.37
N THR A 62 14.92 -6.12 -4.31
CA THR A 62 14.42 -7.28 -3.56
C THR A 62 14.49 -7.02 -2.06
N ILE A 63 13.72 -7.77 -1.25
CA ILE A 63 13.65 -7.60 0.20
C ILE A 63 15.04 -7.66 0.86
N ASP A 64 15.96 -8.46 0.34
CA ASP A 64 17.32 -8.58 0.82
C ASP A 64 18.23 -7.39 0.42
N GLU A 65 17.83 -6.62 -0.59
CA GLU A 65 18.53 -5.41 -1.02
C GLU A 65 18.02 -4.16 -0.27
N ILE A 66 16.88 -4.26 0.40
CA ILE A 66 16.30 -3.17 1.17
C ILE A 66 17.01 -3.03 2.52
N ASN A 67 17.38 -1.79 2.87
CA ASN A 67 17.84 -1.49 4.23
C ASN A 67 16.70 -1.76 5.22
N LYS A 68 16.95 -2.61 6.21
CA LYS A 68 15.95 -3.05 7.20
C LYS A 68 15.34 -1.89 8.00
N ASP A 69 16.10 -0.81 8.16
CA ASP A 69 15.58 0.37 8.85
C ASP A 69 14.39 0.99 8.11
N PHE A 70 14.34 0.93 6.76
CA PHE A 70 13.15 1.32 5.99
C PHE A 70 11.94 0.45 6.32
N ILE A 71 12.12 -0.87 6.33
CA ILE A 71 11.04 -1.82 6.63
C ILE A 71 10.45 -1.50 8.02
N TYR A 72 11.31 -1.39 9.03
CA TYR A 72 10.87 -1.12 10.40
C TYR A 72 10.25 0.26 10.56
N ALA A 73 10.84 1.29 9.97
CA ALA A 73 10.36 2.66 10.09
C ALA A 73 9.01 2.86 9.39
N PHE A 74 8.81 2.30 8.18
CA PHE A 74 7.52 2.37 7.49
C PHE A 74 6.45 1.57 8.21
N ILE A 75 6.73 0.36 8.69
CA ILE A 75 5.78 -0.42 9.48
C ILE A 75 5.40 0.34 10.76
N ALA A 76 6.37 0.88 11.49
CA ALA A 76 6.11 1.62 12.71
C ALA A 76 5.30 2.92 12.49
N SER A 77 5.54 3.60 11.37
CA SER A 77 4.89 4.88 11.05
C SER A 77 3.50 4.70 10.45
N GLU A 78 3.36 3.81 9.45
CA GLU A 78 2.16 3.68 8.64
C GLU A 78 1.20 2.59 9.16
N ASP A 79 1.74 1.48 9.66
CA ASP A 79 0.93 0.30 9.99
C ASP A 79 1.62 -0.59 11.04
N ASP A 80 1.63 -0.13 12.29
CA ASP A 80 2.33 -0.76 13.42
C ASP A 80 1.94 -2.22 13.71
N ASN A 81 0.87 -2.70 13.11
CA ASN A 81 0.38 -4.07 13.25
C ASN A 81 0.39 -4.85 11.92
N PHE A 82 1.14 -4.39 10.92
CA PHE A 82 1.17 -4.92 9.55
C PHE A 82 1.28 -6.44 9.48
N ASN A 83 2.18 -7.03 10.28
CA ASN A 83 2.45 -8.46 10.27
C ASN A 83 1.34 -9.33 10.89
N ASN A 84 0.37 -8.73 11.61
CA ASN A 84 -0.61 -9.46 12.40
C ASN A 84 -2.05 -9.31 11.90
N HIS A 85 -2.28 -8.59 10.81
CA HIS A 85 -3.61 -8.45 10.23
C HIS A 85 -3.64 -8.86 8.76
N PHE A 86 -4.84 -9.14 8.28
CA PHE A 86 -5.09 -9.52 6.89
C PHE A 86 -5.62 -8.30 6.09
N GLY A 87 -4.71 -7.36 5.81
CA GLY A 87 -4.95 -6.18 5.00
C GLY A 87 -5.77 -5.06 5.66
N PHE A 88 -6.40 -5.28 6.80
CA PHE A 88 -7.20 -4.28 7.51
C PHE A 88 -6.86 -4.23 8.99
N SER A 89 -6.49 -3.06 9.48
CA SER A 89 -6.18 -2.83 10.89
C SER A 89 -7.38 -2.24 11.64
N LEU A 90 -8.07 -3.06 12.42
CA LEU A 90 -9.15 -2.56 13.29
C LEU A 90 -8.62 -1.54 14.31
N LYS A 91 -7.39 -1.73 14.81
CA LYS A 91 -6.70 -0.79 15.69
C LYS A 91 -6.46 0.55 14.98
N GLY A 92 -5.95 0.51 13.73
CA GLY A 92 -5.72 1.70 12.92
C GLY A 92 -7.01 2.47 12.62
N ILE A 93 -8.07 1.76 12.23
CA ILE A 93 -9.39 2.35 11.98
C ILE A 93 -9.94 3.01 13.25
N SER A 94 -9.90 2.32 14.39
CA SER A 94 -10.39 2.86 15.66
C SER A 94 -9.59 4.08 16.10
N ARG A 95 -8.26 4.05 15.98
CA ARG A 95 -7.38 5.19 16.28
C ARG A 95 -7.72 6.39 15.38
N ALA A 96 -7.87 6.17 14.07
CA ALA A 96 -8.22 7.24 13.14
C ALA A 96 -9.59 7.86 13.44
N MET A 97 -10.60 7.04 13.77
CA MET A 97 -11.92 7.54 14.16
C MET A 97 -11.85 8.42 15.42
N ILE A 98 -11.13 7.97 16.46
CA ILE A 98 -10.96 8.72 17.71
C ILE A 98 -10.24 10.04 17.44
N ASN A 99 -9.13 10.01 16.72
CA ASN A 99 -8.36 11.21 16.41
C ASN A 99 -9.15 12.21 15.57
N ASN A 100 -9.87 11.76 14.55
CA ASN A 100 -10.70 12.63 13.72
C ASN A 100 -11.84 13.30 14.49
N ILE A 101 -12.38 12.61 15.52
CA ILE A 101 -13.43 13.19 16.39
C ILE A 101 -12.83 14.18 17.40
N LEU A 102 -11.68 13.85 18.00
CA LEU A 102 -11.12 14.63 19.09
C LEU A 102 -10.25 15.81 18.64
N THR A 103 -9.53 15.66 17.51
CA THR A 103 -8.49 16.63 17.12
C THR A 103 -8.76 17.29 15.77
N SER A 104 -9.83 16.93 15.06
CA SER A 104 -10.12 17.37 13.68
C SER A 104 -8.95 17.17 12.71
N THR A 105 -8.01 16.28 13.04
CA THR A 105 -6.88 15.93 12.19
C THR A 105 -7.31 14.78 11.28
N ASN A 106 -7.05 14.90 9.98
CA ASN A 106 -7.27 13.81 9.01
C ASN A 106 -6.22 12.69 9.22
N SER A 107 -6.28 12.02 10.37
CA SER A 107 -5.41 10.87 10.63
C SER A 107 -5.83 9.70 9.75
N GLY A 108 -4.93 9.20 8.93
CA GLY A 108 -5.15 8.06 8.06
C GLY A 108 -5.23 6.73 8.85
N GLY A 109 -6.23 5.92 8.54
CA GLY A 109 -6.37 4.56 9.08
C GLY A 109 -6.15 3.48 8.02
N SER A 110 -5.56 3.82 6.87
CA SER A 110 -5.27 2.88 5.79
C SER A 110 -4.00 2.10 6.10
N THR A 111 -3.99 0.80 5.82
CA THR A 111 -2.83 -0.08 6.00
C THR A 111 -1.86 0.05 4.83
N ILE A 112 -0.64 -0.49 4.99
CA ILE A 112 0.36 -0.60 3.91
C ILE A 112 -0.24 -1.31 2.70
N THR A 113 -0.92 -2.44 2.88
CA THR A 113 -1.55 -3.19 1.77
C THR A 113 -2.63 -2.38 1.06
N GLN A 114 -3.44 -1.58 1.78
CA GLN A 114 -4.43 -0.69 1.19
C GLN A 114 -3.79 0.45 0.40
N GLN A 115 -2.67 0.98 0.89
CA GLN A 115 -1.91 2.01 0.17
C GLN A 115 -1.29 1.43 -1.11
N LEU A 116 -0.70 0.24 -1.05
CA LEU A 116 -0.18 -0.47 -2.21
C LEU A 116 -1.27 -0.76 -3.24
N ALA A 117 -2.42 -1.31 -2.82
CA ALA A 117 -3.56 -1.54 -3.70
C ALA A 117 -4.00 -0.26 -4.42
N ARG A 118 -4.00 0.87 -3.71
CA ARG A 118 -4.35 2.17 -4.29
C ARG A 118 -3.30 2.62 -5.31
N SER A 119 -2.02 2.55 -4.99
CA SER A 119 -0.95 3.04 -5.87
C SER A 119 -0.85 2.25 -7.17
N LEU A 120 -1.06 0.93 -7.13
CA LEU A 120 -0.91 0.05 -8.30
C LEU A 120 -2.13 0.01 -9.23
N TYR A 121 -3.35 0.20 -8.70
CA TYR A 121 -4.56 -0.13 -9.45
C TYR A 121 -5.58 1.00 -9.57
N TYR A 122 -5.39 2.12 -8.87
CA TYR A 122 -6.42 3.16 -8.81
C TYR A 122 -5.82 4.56 -8.84
N ASP A 123 -6.56 5.47 -9.46
CA ASP A 123 -6.27 6.89 -9.42
C ASP A 123 -6.59 7.51 -8.05
N ASN A 124 -6.13 8.75 -7.83
CA ASN A 124 -6.31 9.46 -6.56
C ASN A 124 -7.74 10.01 -6.31
N ASP A 125 -8.73 9.54 -7.05
CA ASP A 125 -10.12 9.92 -6.87
C ASP A 125 -10.65 9.58 -5.47
N LYS A 126 -11.22 10.57 -4.79
CA LYS A 126 -11.77 10.40 -3.43
C LYS A 126 -13.23 9.93 -3.47
N THR A 127 -13.52 8.78 -4.09
CA THR A 127 -14.87 8.21 -4.18
C THR A 127 -15.04 6.98 -3.27
N ILE A 128 -16.26 6.77 -2.78
CA ILE A 128 -16.60 5.56 -2.01
C ILE A 128 -16.42 4.30 -2.87
N LEU A 129 -16.77 4.38 -4.15
CA LEU A 129 -16.62 3.24 -5.06
C LEU A 129 -15.15 2.82 -5.22
N ARG A 130 -14.24 3.79 -5.36
CA ARG A 130 -12.81 3.50 -5.36
C ARG A 130 -12.39 2.80 -4.06
N LYS A 131 -12.87 3.27 -2.90
CA LYS A 131 -12.51 2.66 -1.61
C LYS A 131 -13.01 1.22 -1.46
N ILE A 132 -14.16 0.89 -2.04
CA ILE A 132 -14.66 -0.50 -2.10
C ILE A 132 -13.77 -1.35 -3.00
N LYS A 133 -13.40 -0.84 -4.18
CA LYS A 133 -12.49 -1.54 -5.10
C LYS A 133 -11.11 -1.75 -4.47
N GLU A 134 -10.56 -0.74 -3.80
CA GLU A 134 -9.31 -0.81 -3.03
C GLU A 134 -9.39 -1.91 -1.96
N ALA A 135 -10.48 -1.95 -1.19
CA ALA A 135 -10.67 -2.98 -0.17
C ALA A 135 -10.70 -4.40 -0.78
N PHE A 136 -11.38 -4.57 -1.90
CA PHE A 136 -11.39 -5.87 -2.60
C PHE A 136 -10.00 -6.26 -3.11
N MET A 137 -9.25 -5.31 -3.69
CA MET A 137 -7.90 -5.57 -4.17
C MET A 137 -6.93 -5.86 -3.01
N THR A 138 -7.10 -5.20 -1.86
CA THR A 138 -6.37 -5.48 -0.62
C THR A 138 -6.51 -6.96 -0.22
N ILE A 139 -7.75 -7.48 -0.21
CA ILE A 139 -7.99 -8.91 0.09
C ILE A 139 -7.26 -9.81 -0.91
N ARG A 140 -7.31 -9.49 -2.20
CA ARG A 140 -6.65 -10.27 -3.24
C ARG A 140 -5.12 -10.27 -3.09
N ILE A 141 -4.52 -9.15 -2.77
CA ILE A 141 -3.08 -9.05 -2.50
C ILE A 141 -2.72 -9.94 -1.30
N GLU A 142 -3.41 -9.79 -0.19
CA GLU A 142 -3.14 -10.57 1.04
C GLU A 142 -3.41 -12.08 0.88
N THR A 143 -4.25 -12.50 -0.07
CA THR A 143 -4.48 -13.93 -0.34
C THR A 143 -3.40 -14.57 -1.20
N HIS A 144 -2.66 -13.79 -1.97
CA HIS A 144 -1.72 -14.32 -2.95
C HIS A 144 -0.25 -14.02 -2.64
N TYR A 145 0.03 -13.04 -1.79
CA TYR A 145 1.37 -12.56 -1.48
C TYR A 145 1.66 -12.59 0.01
N SER A 146 2.88 -12.93 0.36
CA SER A 146 3.40 -12.86 1.73
C SER A 146 3.58 -11.41 2.19
N LYS A 147 3.71 -11.20 3.49
CA LYS A 147 4.00 -9.87 4.04
C LYS A 147 5.31 -9.28 3.53
N ASP A 148 6.32 -10.12 3.33
CA ASP A 148 7.60 -9.69 2.78
C ASP A 148 7.47 -9.22 1.33
N GLU A 149 6.72 -9.93 0.49
CA GLU A 149 6.45 -9.51 -0.89
C GLU A 149 5.60 -8.22 -0.93
N ILE A 150 4.65 -8.06 -0.03
CA ILE A 150 3.81 -6.85 0.05
C ILE A 150 4.63 -5.62 0.46
N ILE A 151 5.49 -5.74 1.48
CA ILE A 151 6.32 -4.61 1.92
C ILE A 151 7.42 -4.28 0.90
N GLU A 152 8.00 -5.29 0.26
CA GLU A 152 8.95 -5.13 -0.84
C GLU A 152 8.34 -4.28 -1.95
N GLU A 153 7.17 -4.68 -2.44
CA GLU A 153 6.47 -3.97 -3.51
C GLU A 153 6.05 -2.55 -3.08
N TYR A 154 5.58 -2.40 -1.85
CA TYR A 154 5.22 -1.09 -1.30
C TYR A 154 6.39 -0.12 -1.29
N LEU A 155 7.55 -0.56 -0.82
CA LEU A 155 8.75 0.27 -0.71
C LEU A 155 9.36 0.62 -2.09
N ASN A 156 9.11 -0.20 -3.10
CA ASN A 156 9.49 0.10 -4.48
C ASN A 156 8.55 1.07 -5.20
N ASN A 157 7.28 1.19 -4.75
CA ASN A 157 6.24 1.95 -5.45
C ASN A 157 5.75 3.19 -4.69
N ILE A 158 6.16 3.40 -3.45
CA ILE A 158 5.67 4.53 -2.65
C ILE A 158 6.12 5.87 -3.26
N PHE A 159 5.16 6.81 -3.37
CA PHE A 159 5.45 8.17 -3.79
C PHE A 159 6.09 8.98 -2.66
N LEU A 160 7.22 9.60 -2.92
CA LEU A 160 8.06 10.30 -1.95
C LEU A 160 8.31 11.77 -2.34
N GLY A 161 7.33 12.39 -3.04
CA GLY A 161 7.43 13.79 -3.47
C GLY A 161 8.29 13.97 -4.73
N HIS A 162 8.25 15.17 -5.34
CA HIS A 162 9.07 15.56 -6.49
C HIS A 162 9.12 14.54 -7.65
N ASN A 163 8.02 13.82 -7.88
CA ASN A 163 7.94 12.73 -8.88
C ASN A 163 8.89 11.55 -8.61
N VAL A 164 9.31 11.39 -7.36
CA VAL A 164 10.19 10.30 -6.91
C VAL A 164 9.33 9.15 -6.38
N TYR A 165 9.59 7.95 -6.87
CA TYR A 165 8.90 6.73 -6.47
C TYR A 165 9.91 5.68 -6.00
N GLY A 166 9.60 5.03 -4.89
CA GLY A 166 10.46 4.00 -4.29
C GLY A 166 11.65 4.55 -3.50
N ILE A 167 12.09 3.72 -2.56
CA ILE A 167 13.11 4.13 -1.58
C ILE A 167 14.51 4.27 -2.18
N GLU A 168 14.87 3.50 -3.22
CA GLU A 168 16.19 3.64 -3.85
C GLU A 168 16.30 4.98 -4.58
N GLU A 169 15.27 5.33 -5.35
CA GLU A 169 15.24 6.61 -6.06
C GLU A 169 15.22 7.79 -5.06
N ALA A 170 14.44 7.68 -3.98
CA ALA A 170 14.41 8.68 -2.92
C ALA A 170 15.77 8.83 -2.22
N SER A 171 16.45 7.72 -1.94
CA SER A 171 17.78 7.72 -1.34
C SER A 171 18.80 8.46 -2.23
N ASN A 172 18.77 8.17 -3.51
CA ASN A 172 19.62 8.85 -4.49
C ASN A 172 19.26 10.33 -4.64
N TYR A 173 17.96 10.66 -4.75
CA TYR A 173 17.48 12.01 -4.96
C TYR A 173 17.78 12.94 -3.78
N TYR A 174 17.48 12.50 -2.55
CA TYR A 174 17.60 13.36 -1.38
C TYR A 174 18.99 13.35 -0.75
N PHE A 175 19.74 12.25 -0.89
CA PHE A 175 21.01 12.06 -0.17
C PHE A 175 22.18 11.69 -1.08
N SER A 176 21.97 11.44 -2.38
CA SER A 176 22.98 10.96 -3.33
C SER A 176 23.68 9.69 -2.84
N LYS A 177 22.91 8.77 -2.22
CA LYS A 177 23.36 7.50 -1.65
C LYS A 177 22.43 6.37 -2.06
N SER A 178 22.94 5.13 -2.11
CA SER A 178 22.07 3.95 -2.16
C SER A 178 21.28 3.79 -0.86
N ASN A 179 20.12 3.16 -0.92
CA ASN A 179 19.31 2.90 0.26
C ASN A 179 20.08 2.18 1.38
N LYS A 180 21.02 1.29 1.03
CA LYS A 180 21.84 0.53 1.98
C LYS A 180 22.81 1.39 2.77
N ASP A 181 23.22 2.54 2.23
CA ASP A 181 24.23 3.42 2.81
C ASP A 181 23.61 4.53 3.66
N LEU A 182 22.28 4.57 3.75
CA LEU A 182 21.58 5.56 4.57
C LEU A 182 21.69 5.23 6.06
N THR A 183 21.90 6.28 6.84
CA THR A 183 21.78 6.21 8.30
C THR A 183 20.31 6.17 8.71
N LEU A 184 20.02 5.69 9.92
CA LEU A 184 18.67 5.67 10.47
C LEU A 184 18.00 7.06 10.43
N ASN A 185 18.74 8.15 10.68
CA ASN A 185 18.20 9.50 10.63
C ASN A 185 17.75 9.89 9.21
N GLU A 186 18.53 9.55 8.19
CA GLU A 186 18.19 9.80 6.78
C GLU A 186 16.98 8.95 6.37
N VAL A 187 16.90 7.68 6.80
CA VAL A 187 15.72 6.82 6.60
C VAL A 187 14.48 7.46 7.24
N CYS A 188 14.56 7.92 8.49
CA CYS A 188 13.43 8.57 9.16
C CYS A 188 12.97 9.85 8.46
N LEU A 189 13.88 10.61 7.83
CA LEU A 189 13.52 11.78 7.03
C LEU A 189 12.71 11.37 5.79
N ILE A 190 13.13 10.34 5.06
CA ILE A 190 12.38 9.83 3.90
C ILE A 190 10.99 9.32 4.32
N VAL A 191 10.89 8.59 5.44
CA VAL A 191 9.60 8.14 6.00
C VAL A 191 8.72 9.33 6.37
N GLY A 192 9.32 10.40 6.90
CA GLY A 192 8.61 11.67 7.19
C GLY A 192 8.04 12.31 5.92
N ILE A 193 8.77 12.28 4.80
CA ILE A 193 8.30 12.78 3.50
C ILE A 193 7.09 11.99 3.00
N ALA A 194 7.07 10.66 3.18
CA ALA A 194 5.95 9.83 2.80
C ALA A 194 4.63 10.26 3.47
N ASN A 195 4.70 10.71 4.71
CA ASN A 195 3.54 11.21 5.46
C ASN A 195 3.04 12.58 4.99
N ALA A 196 3.89 13.37 4.33
CA ALA A 196 3.56 14.72 3.87
C ALA A 196 4.32 15.07 2.56
N PRO A 197 4.10 14.35 1.46
CA PRO A 197 4.92 14.44 0.24
C PRO A 197 4.79 15.78 -0.50
N ASN A 198 3.83 16.62 -0.13
CA ASN A 198 3.55 17.91 -0.75
C ASN A 198 3.80 19.11 0.18
N LEU A 199 4.52 18.91 1.29
CA LEU A 199 5.01 20.03 2.11
C LEU A 199 6.24 20.62 1.41
N ASN A 200 6.01 21.71 0.66
CA ASN A 200 7.06 22.59 0.14
C ASN A 200 7.47 23.59 1.21
#